data_bb68b00101772dd60f1424c517324f47
#
_entry.id   bb68b00101772dd60f1424c517324f47
#
_cell.length_a   1.000
_cell.length_b   1.000
_cell.length_c   1.000
_cell.angle_alpha   90.00
_cell.angle_beta   90.00
_cell.angle_gamma   90.00
#
_symmetry.space_group_name_H-M   'P 1'
#
loop_
_entity.id
_entity.type
_entity.pdbx_description
1 polymer ?
#
loop_
_entity_poly.entity_id
_entity_poly.type
_entity_poly.pdbx_seq_one_letter_code
_entity_poly.pdbx_strand_id
1 'polypeptide(L)'
;MAAASREGKVLRDVVFSASAAAREAAARYGAERVVNAAIGCYASDDEKLACLPVVEEIYRALPMRDFITYAPPLGLESYRQGAIDEAFEDCRPQGYADAVATAGGTGAIHIAIANYSEVGDVVLTTNWRWNIYDALCQEIGRRLRPFSMIDSEGHFNISAFSEAVSQAFEQQDSLLIILNTPANNPTGFALSDEEWNQVLDVCRFHEKRGKRLSLLVDIAYIAYAGEKNKVRSFMQQFSNLPAHIFSMFAFSMSKGYTLYGQRAGALIGVSSSKAVIDEFADLGKYSARTAWSNVNRAAMTLLTEIRGDQSLKARLDAERLAFADKLHRRGAIFVEEARRCGLQHVPYQGGFFISVPTDQSTALCQALQEDLIFAVPLAEGVRLGICSIAESKMKGLAGRIKKAVDGLEGMNNLSMAGK
;
A
#
# COMPACT_ATOMS: atom_id res chain seq x y z
N MET A 1 -25.96 2.31 -23.06
CA MET A 1 -25.45 3.65 -23.43
C MET A 1 -23.98 3.85 -23.12
N ALA A 2 -23.43 3.09 -22.13
CA ALA A 2 -21.98 3.06 -21.89
C ALA A 2 -21.24 2.43 -23.07
N ALA A 3 -19.96 2.76 -23.25
CA ALA A 3 -19.11 2.07 -24.21
C ALA A 3 -19.00 0.57 -23.86
N ALA A 4 -18.92 -0.31 -24.87
CA ALA A 4 -18.85 -1.76 -24.66
C ALA A 4 -17.71 -2.18 -23.71
N SER A 5 -16.57 -1.46 -23.74
CA SER A 5 -15.45 -1.68 -22.82
C SER A 5 -15.77 -1.36 -21.35
N ARG A 6 -16.88 -0.70 -21.06
CA ARG A 6 -17.34 -0.32 -19.70
C ARG A 6 -18.53 -1.15 -19.22
N GLU A 7 -19.12 -1.96 -20.10
CA GLU A 7 -20.27 -2.77 -19.75
C GLU A 7 -19.92 -3.80 -18.67
N GLY A 8 -20.78 -3.91 -17.65
CA GLY A 8 -20.60 -4.85 -16.54
C GLY A 8 -19.51 -4.48 -15.53
N LYS A 9 -18.80 -3.34 -15.67
CA LYS A 9 -17.81 -2.89 -14.67
C LYS A 9 -18.53 -2.33 -13.44
N VAL A 10 -18.51 -3.11 -12.37
CA VAL A 10 -19.05 -2.74 -11.04
C VAL A 10 -17.96 -2.91 -10.00
N LEU A 11 -17.60 -1.82 -9.32
CA LEU A 11 -16.72 -1.88 -8.16
C LEU A 11 -17.55 -2.12 -6.89
N ARG A 12 -17.40 -3.29 -6.27
CA ARG A 12 -17.98 -3.58 -4.96
C ARG A 12 -16.94 -3.24 -3.90
N ASP A 13 -17.18 -2.15 -3.17
CA ASP A 13 -16.28 -1.73 -2.09
C ASP A 13 -16.63 -2.45 -0.78
N VAL A 14 -16.01 -3.61 -0.59
CA VAL A 14 -16.19 -4.45 0.61
C VAL A 14 -15.70 -3.78 1.89
N VAL A 15 -14.72 -2.84 1.79
CA VAL A 15 -14.18 -2.12 2.94
C VAL A 15 -15.20 -1.16 3.53
N PHE A 16 -15.82 -0.34 2.67
CA PHE A 16 -16.86 0.60 3.12
C PHE A 16 -18.11 -0.12 3.60
N SER A 17 -18.49 -1.23 2.97
CA SER A 17 -19.63 -2.04 3.39
C SER A 17 -19.40 -2.64 4.79
N ALA A 18 -18.25 -3.25 5.03
CA ALA A 18 -17.89 -3.82 6.34
C ALA A 18 -17.82 -2.73 7.42
N SER A 19 -17.26 -1.55 7.09
CA SER A 19 -17.20 -0.43 8.03
C SER A 19 -18.57 0.17 8.34
N ALA A 20 -19.50 0.22 7.37
CA ALA A 20 -20.87 0.66 7.61
C ALA A 20 -21.58 -0.31 8.56
N ALA A 21 -21.48 -1.62 8.31
CA ALA A 21 -22.04 -2.64 9.19
C ALA A 21 -21.47 -2.57 10.63
N ALA A 22 -20.17 -2.29 10.77
CA ALA A 22 -19.55 -2.07 12.08
C ALA A 22 -20.15 -0.87 12.82
N ARG A 23 -20.41 0.25 12.14
CA ARG A 23 -21.04 1.42 12.74
C ARG A 23 -22.49 1.16 13.18
N GLU A 24 -23.26 0.45 12.37
CA GLU A 24 -24.62 0.02 12.72
C GLU A 24 -24.62 -0.89 13.95
N ALA A 25 -23.71 -1.86 13.99
CA ALA A 25 -23.53 -2.73 15.14
C ALA A 25 -23.12 -1.94 16.40
N ALA A 26 -22.21 -0.97 16.28
CA ALA A 26 -21.80 -0.11 17.39
C ALA A 26 -22.97 0.72 17.94
N ALA A 27 -23.83 1.24 17.08
CA ALA A 27 -25.03 1.96 17.49
C ALA A 27 -26.05 1.06 18.21
N ARG A 28 -26.13 -0.23 17.82
CA ARG A 28 -27.09 -1.19 18.37
C ARG A 28 -26.61 -1.89 19.64
N TYR A 29 -25.33 -2.26 19.71
CA TYR A 29 -24.79 -3.14 20.74
C TYR A 29 -23.80 -2.45 21.69
N GLY A 30 -23.46 -1.18 21.43
CA GLY A 30 -22.42 -0.43 22.13
C GLY A 30 -21.06 -0.51 21.42
N ALA A 31 -20.40 0.64 21.27
CA ALA A 31 -19.12 0.74 20.57
C ALA A 31 -18.01 -0.09 21.23
N GLU A 32 -18.04 -0.24 22.56
CA GLU A 32 -17.07 -0.99 23.35
C GLU A 32 -17.04 -2.49 23.02
N ARG A 33 -18.15 -3.03 22.49
CA ARG A 33 -18.29 -4.44 22.13
C ARG A 33 -17.88 -4.75 20.70
N VAL A 34 -17.83 -3.73 19.83
CA VAL A 34 -17.60 -3.89 18.40
C VAL A 34 -16.12 -3.71 18.07
N VAL A 35 -15.58 -4.62 17.27
CA VAL A 35 -14.22 -4.50 16.68
C VAL A 35 -14.38 -4.14 15.21
N ASN A 36 -14.08 -2.87 14.85
CA ASN A 36 -14.07 -2.42 13.46
C ASN A 36 -12.67 -2.55 12.87
N ALA A 37 -12.37 -3.70 12.30
CA ALA A 37 -11.11 -4.03 11.63
C ALA A 37 -11.13 -3.77 10.11
N ALA A 38 -12.16 -3.09 9.57
CA ALA A 38 -12.31 -2.90 8.13
C ALA A 38 -11.51 -1.71 7.60
N ILE A 39 -11.40 -0.62 8.37
CA ILE A 39 -10.85 0.67 7.89
C ILE A 39 -9.32 0.66 7.90
N GLY A 40 -8.72 1.23 6.84
CA GLY A 40 -7.28 1.46 6.71
C GLY A 40 -6.87 2.90 7.08
N CYS A 41 -7.45 3.46 8.14
CA CYS A 41 -7.09 4.76 8.69
C CYS A 41 -6.70 4.59 10.16
N TYR A 42 -5.66 5.30 10.60
CA TYR A 42 -5.22 5.24 11.98
C TYR A 42 -6.25 5.87 12.91
N ALA A 43 -6.66 5.13 13.92
CA ALA A 43 -7.50 5.60 15.00
C ALA A 43 -6.74 5.56 16.35
N SER A 44 -7.03 6.54 17.21
CA SER A 44 -6.59 6.57 18.60
C SER A 44 -7.28 5.47 19.43
N ASP A 45 -6.91 5.33 20.70
CA ASP A 45 -7.51 4.29 21.55
C ASP A 45 -8.96 4.56 21.95
N ASP A 46 -9.47 5.78 21.72
CA ASP A 46 -10.89 6.11 21.75
C ASP A 46 -11.62 5.88 20.41
N GLU A 47 -10.95 5.19 19.48
CA GLU A 47 -11.42 4.79 18.15
C GLU A 47 -11.85 5.95 17.24
N LYS A 48 -11.36 7.16 17.52
CA LYS A 48 -11.54 8.32 16.64
C LYS A 48 -10.41 8.39 15.63
N LEU A 49 -10.75 8.83 14.41
CA LEU A 49 -9.76 9.12 13.39
C LEU A 49 -8.74 10.14 13.93
N ALA A 50 -7.48 9.74 13.95
CA ALA A 50 -6.41 10.59 14.45
C ALA A 50 -5.77 11.39 13.31
N CYS A 51 -5.40 12.63 13.61
CA CYS A 51 -4.54 13.47 12.80
C CYS A 51 -3.24 13.72 13.55
N LEU A 52 -2.13 13.80 12.83
CA LEU A 52 -0.85 14.25 13.42
C LEU A 52 -0.98 15.73 13.78
N PRO A 53 -0.74 16.13 15.05
CA PRO A 53 -0.96 17.52 15.51
C PRO A 53 -0.20 18.56 14.70
N VAL A 54 1.08 18.29 14.36
CA VAL A 54 1.88 19.22 13.54
C VAL A 54 1.29 19.39 12.13
N VAL A 55 0.72 18.32 11.55
CA VAL A 55 0.08 18.37 10.24
C VAL A 55 -1.19 19.23 10.29
N GLU A 56 -2.02 19.06 11.32
CA GLU A 56 -3.23 19.84 11.51
C GLU A 56 -2.89 21.33 11.73
N GLU A 57 -1.92 21.63 12.59
CA GLU A 57 -1.47 22.98 12.90
C GLU A 57 -1.03 23.72 11.63
N ILE A 58 -0.08 23.15 10.89
CA ILE A 58 0.46 23.77 9.68
C ILE A 58 -0.60 23.89 8.60
N TYR A 59 -1.42 22.84 8.38
CA TYR A 59 -2.47 22.86 7.36
C TYR A 59 -3.49 23.99 7.61
N ARG A 60 -3.88 24.22 8.88
CA ARG A 60 -4.79 25.29 9.27
C ARG A 60 -4.17 26.69 9.16
N ALA A 61 -2.83 26.80 9.28
CA ALA A 61 -2.09 28.05 9.20
C ALA A 61 -1.79 28.47 7.76
N LEU A 62 -1.97 27.59 6.75
CA LEU A 62 -1.70 27.92 5.37
C LEU A 62 -2.55 29.11 4.89
N PRO A 63 -1.95 30.06 4.15
CA PRO A 63 -2.70 31.19 3.60
C PRO A 63 -3.70 30.74 2.53
N MET A 64 -4.84 31.41 2.46
CA MET A 64 -5.92 31.08 1.52
C MET A 64 -5.46 30.94 0.06
N ARG A 65 -4.45 31.70 -0.35
CA ARG A 65 -3.86 31.60 -1.71
C ARG A 65 -3.40 30.17 -2.06
N ASP A 66 -2.94 29.38 -1.08
CA ASP A 66 -2.47 28.01 -1.32
C ASP A 66 -3.61 26.99 -1.52
N PHE A 67 -4.82 27.36 -1.11
CA PHE A 67 -6.03 26.58 -1.36
C PHE A 67 -6.69 26.90 -2.72
N ILE A 68 -6.54 28.14 -3.21
CA ILE A 68 -7.27 28.62 -4.39
C ILE A 68 -6.42 28.73 -5.67
N THR A 69 -5.09 28.70 -5.55
CA THR A 69 -4.19 28.83 -6.71
C THR A 69 -3.88 27.45 -7.31
N TYR A 70 -3.92 27.34 -8.62
CA TYR A 70 -3.47 26.14 -9.31
C TYR A 70 -1.99 25.83 -9.05
N ALA A 71 -1.67 24.55 -8.91
CA ALA A 71 -0.28 24.09 -8.98
C ALA A 71 0.13 23.83 -10.43
N PRO A 72 1.45 23.84 -10.76
CA PRO A 72 1.93 23.32 -12.04
C PRO A 72 1.52 21.85 -12.23
N PRO A 73 1.36 21.36 -13.48
CA PRO A 73 0.97 19.96 -13.73
C PRO A 73 1.89 18.91 -13.08
N LEU A 74 3.20 19.16 -13.02
CA LEU A 74 4.16 18.31 -12.31
C LEU A 74 4.12 18.48 -10.79
N GLY A 75 3.43 19.49 -10.28
CA GLY A 75 3.49 19.93 -8.89
C GLY A 75 4.52 21.04 -8.66
N LEU A 76 4.52 21.61 -7.46
CA LEU A 76 5.54 22.59 -7.04
C LEU A 76 6.92 21.91 -7.04
N GLU A 77 7.95 22.59 -7.48
CA GLU A 77 9.31 22.05 -7.51
C GLU A 77 9.79 21.68 -6.10
N SER A 78 9.54 22.56 -5.12
CA SER A 78 9.83 22.29 -3.71
C SER A 78 9.12 21.04 -3.16
N TYR A 79 7.87 20.81 -3.60
CA TYR A 79 7.14 19.60 -3.23
C TYR A 79 7.74 18.34 -3.86
N ARG A 80 8.11 18.40 -5.15
CA ARG A 80 8.72 17.25 -5.84
C ARG A 80 10.02 16.85 -5.19
N GLN A 81 10.89 17.82 -4.90
CA GLN A 81 12.12 17.56 -4.16
C GLN A 81 11.83 17.07 -2.74
N GLY A 82 10.90 17.69 -2.02
CA GLY A 82 10.48 17.27 -0.68
C GLY A 82 9.92 15.85 -0.66
N ALA A 83 9.17 15.42 -1.68
CA ALA A 83 8.66 14.07 -1.79
C ALA A 83 9.77 13.03 -2.02
N ILE A 84 10.79 13.36 -2.82
CA ILE A 84 12.00 12.54 -3.01
C ILE A 84 12.75 12.38 -1.68
N ASP A 85 13.00 13.50 -1.00
CA ASP A 85 13.73 13.51 0.27
C ASP A 85 12.95 12.79 1.39
N GLU A 86 11.62 12.89 1.39
CA GLU A 86 10.75 12.16 2.34
C GLU A 86 10.71 10.66 2.07
N ALA A 87 10.65 10.26 0.80
CA ALA A 87 10.61 8.85 0.44
C ALA A 87 11.92 8.14 0.83
N PHE A 88 13.04 8.76 0.54
CA PHE A 88 14.34 8.11 0.66
C PHE A 88 15.09 8.43 1.97
N GLU A 89 14.85 9.59 2.58
CA GLU A 89 15.64 10.08 3.71
C GLU A 89 17.16 9.90 3.46
N ASP A 90 17.91 9.25 4.35
CA ASP A 90 19.35 9.01 4.20
C ASP A 90 19.69 7.84 3.26
N CYS A 91 18.68 7.16 2.70
CA CYS A 91 18.83 5.96 1.86
C CYS A 91 18.58 6.21 0.37
N ARG A 92 18.79 7.45 -0.09
CA ARG A 92 18.55 7.82 -1.50
C ARG A 92 19.42 6.99 -2.45
N PRO A 93 18.80 6.33 -3.48
CA PRO A 93 19.56 5.66 -4.53
C PRO A 93 20.44 6.64 -5.32
N GLN A 94 21.61 6.19 -5.74
CA GLN A 94 22.45 6.93 -6.66
C GLN A 94 21.86 6.89 -8.06
N GLY A 95 21.94 8.04 -8.77
CA GLY A 95 21.39 8.21 -10.11
C GLY A 95 20.61 9.52 -10.23
N TYR A 96 19.93 9.67 -11.36
CA TYR A 96 19.00 10.77 -11.58
C TYR A 96 17.64 10.43 -10.97
N ALA A 97 16.98 11.42 -10.39
CA ALA A 97 15.64 11.26 -9.84
C ALA A 97 14.79 12.49 -10.10
N ASP A 98 13.52 12.29 -10.40
CA ASP A 98 12.50 13.35 -10.43
C ASP A 98 11.17 12.78 -9.90
N ALA A 99 10.20 13.66 -9.64
CA ALA A 99 8.90 13.31 -9.13
C ALA A 99 7.78 14.05 -9.86
N VAL A 100 6.61 13.42 -9.92
CA VAL A 100 5.37 13.98 -10.44
C VAL A 100 4.33 13.97 -9.34
N ALA A 101 3.75 15.13 -9.01
CA ALA A 101 2.66 15.21 -8.06
C ALA A 101 1.40 14.50 -8.58
N THR A 102 0.77 13.70 -7.75
CA THR A 102 -0.34 12.83 -8.14
C THR A 102 -1.53 12.94 -7.18
N ALA A 103 -2.70 12.50 -7.64
CA ALA A 103 -3.91 12.39 -6.83
C ALA A 103 -3.78 11.24 -5.79
N GLY A 104 -2.88 11.39 -4.83
CA GLY A 104 -2.49 10.39 -3.85
C GLY A 104 -1.68 9.24 -4.48
N GLY A 105 -1.37 8.21 -3.70
CA GLY A 105 -0.70 7.00 -4.20
C GLY A 105 -1.49 6.31 -5.32
N THR A 106 -2.82 6.35 -5.28
CA THR A 106 -3.68 5.81 -6.35
C THR A 106 -3.35 6.45 -7.71
N GLY A 107 -3.20 7.78 -7.75
CA GLY A 107 -2.83 8.50 -8.96
C GLY A 107 -1.42 8.14 -9.43
N ALA A 108 -0.47 7.94 -8.51
CA ALA A 108 0.89 7.50 -8.85
C ALA A 108 0.88 6.14 -9.55
N ILE A 109 0.15 5.18 -8.98
CA ILE A 109 0.02 3.84 -9.55
C ILE A 109 -0.70 3.88 -10.90
N HIS A 110 -1.78 4.67 -11.02
CA HIS A 110 -2.53 4.80 -12.27
C HIS A 110 -1.65 5.29 -13.42
N ILE A 111 -0.89 6.39 -13.22
CA ILE A 111 -0.01 6.90 -14.28
C ILE A 111 1.20 6.00 -14.55
N ALA A 112 1.69 5.27 -13.56
CA ALA A 112 2.72 4.26 -13.77
C ALA A 112 2.19 3.13 -14.69
N ILE A 113 0.99 2.60 -14.43
CA ILE A 113 0.37 1.58 -15.29
C ILE A 113 0.14 2.15 -16.69
N ALA A 114 -0.39 3.37 -16.81
CA ALA A 114 -0.71 3.98 -18.10
C ALA A 114 0.52 4.22 -18.98
N ASN A 115 1.64 4.65 -18.39
CA ASN A 115 2.83 5.07 -19.12
C ASN A 115 3.86 3.93 -19.35
N TYR A 116 3.82 2.86 -18.53
CA TYR A 116 4.84 1.81 -18.55
C TYR A 116 4.28 0.41 -18.87
N SER A 117 3.12 0.35 -19.49
CA SER A 117 2.54 -0.86 -20.07
C SER A 117 1.63 -0.51 -21.25
N GLU A 118 1.48 -1.42 -22.21
CA GLU A 118 0.60 -1.27 -23.35
C GLU A 118 -0.80 -1.83 -23.07
N VAL A 119 -1.79 -1.45 -23.88
CA VAL A 119 -3.13 -2.05 -23.83
C VAL A 119 -3.04 -3.54 -24.14
N GLY A 120 -3.57 -4.38 -23.26
CA GLY A 120 -3.49 -5.83 -23.38
C GLY A 120 -2.29 -6.47 -22.66
N ASP A 121 -1.32 -5.67 -22.22
CA ASP A 121 -0.19 -6.19 -21.45
C ASP A 121 -0.60 -6.76 -20.09
N VAL A 122 0.25 -7.67 -19.63
CA VAL A 122 0.24 -8.15 -18.26
C VAL A 122 1.04 -7.20 -17.38
N VAL A 123 0.45 -6.81 -16.25
CA VAL A 123 1.12 -6.15 -15.13
C VAL A 123 1.24 -7.18 -14.00
N LEU A 124 2.43 -7.40 -13.46
CA LEU A 124 2.64 -8.36 -12.38
C LEU A 124 2.48 -7.71 -11.00
N THR A 125 1.94 -8.48 -10.06
CA THR A 125 1.93 -8.14 -8.63
C THR A 125 1.79 -9.41 -7.79
N THR A 126 1.87 -9.28 -6.46
CA THR A 126 1.65 -10.38 -5.53
C THR A 126 0.16 -10.75 -5.40
N ASN A 127 -0.15 -11.99 -5.02
CA ASN A 127 -1.52 -12.41 -4.72
C ASN A 127 -2.08 -11.66 -3.50
N TRP A 128 -1.33 -11.49 -2.42
CA TRP A 128 -1.65 -10.59 -1.33
C TRP A 128 -1.40 -9.14 -1.76
N ARG A 129 -2.44 -8.47 -2.26
CA ARG A 129 -2.35 -7.13 -2.85
C ARG A 129 -3.51 -6.24 -2.46
N TRP A 130 -3.32 -4.97 -2.64
CA TRP A 130 -4.43 -4.02 -2.62
C TRP A 130 -5.32 -4.27 -3.84
N ASN A 131 -6.56 -4.67 -3.60
CA ASN A 131 -7.50 -5.11 -4.63
C ASN A 131 -7.82 -4.03 -5.71
N ILE A 132 -7.54 -2.76 -5.43
CA ILE A 132 -7.75 -1.68 -6.41
C ILE A 132 -6.75 -1.76 -7.57
N TYR A 133 -5.61 -2.46 -7.44
CA TYR A 133 -4.71 -2.69 -8.58
C TYR A 133 -5.43 -3.38 -9.74
N ASP A 134 -6.34 -4.32 -9.46
CA ASP A 134 -7.17 -4.98 -10.49
C ASP A 134 -8.01 -3.95 -11.24
N ALA A 135 -8.71 -3.08 -10.52
CA ALA A 135 -9.56 -2.05 -11.11
C ALA A 135 -8.74 -1.03 -11.93
N LEU A 136 -7.58 -0.61 -11.42
CA LEU A 136 -6.69 0.33 -12.12
C LEU A 136 -6.17 -0.25 -13.44
N CYS A 137 -5.78 -1.52 -13.46
CA CYS A 137 -5.36 -2.19 -14.68
C CYS A 137 -6.51 -2.34 -15.67
N GLN A 138 -7.66 -2.82 -15.20
CA GLN A 138 -8.85 -3.03 -16.04
C GLN A 138 -9.43 -1.72 -16.60
N GLU A 139 -9.35 -0.62 -15.84
CA GLU A 139 -9.82 0.71 -16.24
C GLU A 139 -9.21 1.13 -17.57
N ILE A 140 -7.94 0.87 -17.78
CA ILE A 140 -7.14 1.31 -18.91
C ILE A 140 -6.70 0.15 -19.82
N GLY A 141 -7.37 -1.02 -19.69
CA GLY A 141 -7.23 -2.13 -20.62
C GLY A 141 -5.98 -3.00 -20.43
N ARG A 142 -5.42 -3.04 -19.23
CA ARG A 142 -4.31 -3.94 -18.84
C ARG A 142 -4.84 -5.15 -18.08
N ARG A 143 -4.05 -6.21 -18.01
CA ARG A 143 -4.38 -7.44 -17.26
C ARG A 143 -3.46 -7.56 -16.06
N LEU A 144 -4.02 -7.52 -14.85
CA LEU A 144 -3.24 -7.81 -13.66
C LEU A 144 -3.06 -9.32 -13.51
N ARG A 145 -1.82 -9.78 -13.34
CA ARG A 145 -1.49 -11.19 -13.06
C ARG A 145 -0.80 -11.28 -11.70
N PRO A 146 -1.43 -11.92 -10.72
CA PRO A 146 -0.78 -12.16 -9.43
C PRO A 146 0.12 -13.39 -9.48
N PHE A 147 1.17 -13.38 -8.63
CA PHE A 147 1.98 -14.54 -8.26
C PHE A 147 1.96 -14.74 -6.74
N SER A 148 2.28 -15.95 -6.27
CA SER A 148 2.31 -16.25 -4.83
C SER A 148 3.39 -15.42 -4.15
N MET A 149 2.99 -14.57 -3.16
CA MET A 149 3.89 -13.66 -2.46
C MET A 149 4.80 -14.37 -1.47
N ILE A 150 4.27 -15.39 -0.78
CA ILE A 150 4.92 -16.04 0.35
C ILE A 150 5.15 -17.51 0.01
N ASP A 151 6.34 -18.02 0.32
CA ASP A 151 6.68 -19.44 0.23
C ASP A 151 6.24 -20.22 1.49
N SER A 152 6.56 -21.51 1.54
CA SER A 152 6.20 -22.38 2.67
C SER A 152 6.96 -22.07 3.97
N GLU A 153 8.04 -21.30 3.90
CA GLU A 153 8.86 -20.91 5.05
C GLU A 153 8.52 -19.51 5.57
N GLY A 154 7.62 -18.79 4.88
CA GLY A 154 7.19 -17.45 5.27
C GLY A 154 8.04 -16.33 4.69
N HIS A 155 8.89 -16.61 3.70
CA HIS A 155 9.71 -15.65 2.98
C HIS A 155 9.04 -15.19 1.68
N PHE A 156 9.57 -14.14 1.06
CA PHE A 156 9.12 -13.74 -0.27
C PHE A 156 9.40 -14.85 -1.28
N ASN A 157 8.39 -15.24 -2.05
CA ASN A 157 8.47 -16.37 -2.98
C ASN A 157 9.19 -15.98 -4.27
N ILE A 158 10.52 -15.95 -4.20
CA ILE A 158 11.37 -15.56 -5.33
C ILE A 158 11.24 -16.52 -6.53
N SER A 159 10.95 -17.81 -6.28
CA SER A 159 10.73 -18.80 -7.35
C SER A 159 9.46 -18.46 -8.13
N ALA A 160 8.34 -18.20 -7.46
CA ALA A 160 7.09 -17.80 -8.12
C ALA A 160 7.23 -16.44 -8.83
N PHE A 161 7.99 -15.51 -8.24
CA PHE A 161 8.32 -14.24 -8.88
C PHE A 161 9.09 -14.43 -10.19
N SER A 162 10.20 -15.20 -10.16
CA SER A 162 11.04 -15.46 -11.32
C SER A 162 10.29 -16.17 -12.45
N GLU A 163 9.44 -17.14 -12.10
CA GLU A 163 8.59 -17.85 -13.05
C GLU A 163 7.57 -16.89 -13.70
N ALA A 164 6.87 -16.08 -12.89
CA ALA A 164 5.89 -15.12 -13.38
C ALA A 164 6.51 -14.08 -14.33
N VAL A 165 7.70 -13.57 -14.02
CA VAL A 165 8.45 -12.65 -14.88
C VAL A 165 8.83 -13.33 -16.21
N SER A 166 9.34 -14.57 -16.15
CA SER A 166 9.71 -15.33 -17.34
C SER A 166 8.52 -15.58 -18.26
N GLN A 167 7.38 -16.02 -17.70
CA GLN A 167 6.14 -16.25 -18.45
C GLN A 167 5.57 -14.96 -19.06
N ALA A 168 5.70 -13.81 -18.38
CA ALA A 168 5.25 -12.54 -18.93
C ALA A 168 6.09 -12.16 -20.16
N PHE A 169 7.40 -12.36 -20.11
CA PHE A 169 8.31 -12.07 -21.21
C PHE A 169 8.22 -13.01 -22.42
N GLU A 170 7.47 -14.10 -22.34
CA GLU A 170 7.08 -14.88 -23.52
C GLU A 170 6.10 -14.15 -24.43
N GLN A 171 5.32 -13.19 -23.87
CA GLN A 171 4.23 -12.51 -24.55
C GLN A 171 4.49 -11.02 -24.81
N GLN A 172 5.45 -10.41 -24.12
CA GLN A 172 5.72 -8.96 -24.19
C GLN A 172 7.22 -8.67 -24.00
N ASP A 173 7.69 -7.50 -24.45
CA ASP A 173 9.09 -7.09 -24.35
C ASP A 173 9.36 -6.08 -23.25
N SER A 174 8.32 -5.51 -22.67
CA SER A 174 8.37 -4.64 -21.49
C SER A 174 7.43 -5.16 -20.43
N LEU A 175 7.81 -5.00 -19.15
CA LEU A 175 7.03 -5.50 -18.02
C LEU A 175 6.98 -4.50 -16.89
N LEU A 176 5.77 -4.15 -16.47
CA LEU A 176 5.53 -3.42 -15.22
C LEU A 176 5.27 -4.41 -14.09
N ILE A 177 5.99 -4.25 -12.99
CA ILE A 177 5.85 -5.04 -11.77
C ILE A 177 5.50 -4.10 -10.62
N ILE A 178 4.44 -4.37 -9.87
CA ILE A 178 3.99 -3.59 -8.71
C ILE A 178 4.23 -4.41 -7.45
N LEU A 179 5.08 -3.90 -6.55
CA LEU A 179 5.33 -4.49 -5.23
C LEU A 179 4.96 -3.47 -4.15
N ASN A 180 3.97 -3.81 -3.30
CA ASN A 180 3.62 -2.98 -2.15
C ASN A 180 4.41 -3.44 -0.94
N THR A 181 5.45 -2.70 -0.61
CA THR A 181 6.39 -2.99 0.49
C THR A 181 7.22 -1.73 0.79
N PRO A 182 7.68 -1.50 2.05
CA PRO A 182 7.40 -2.29 3.24
C PRO A 182 5.98 -2.10 3.79
N ALA A 183 5.59 -2.94 4.74
CA ALA A 183 4.27 -2.91 5.38
C ALA A 183 3.10 -3.09 4.38
N ASN A 184 3.18 -4.16 3.61
CA ASN A 184 2.20 -4.53 2.58
C ASN A 184 0.75 -4.37 3.04
N ASN A 185 -0.09 -3.81 2.21
CA ASN A 185 -1.54 -3.91 2.32
C ASN A 185 -2.00 -5.06 1.42
N PRO A 186 -2.41 -6.21 1.99
CA PRO A 186 -3.16 -6.32 3.26
C PRO A 186 -2.44 -7.00 4.44
N THR A 187 -1.16 -7.33 4.38
CA THR A 187 -0.55 -8.30 5.30
C THR A 187 0.37 -7.71 6.37
N GLY A 188 0.95 -6.54 6.12
CA GLY A 188 2.03 -6.01 6.93
C GLY A 188 3.39 -6.66 6.66
N PHE A 189 3.51 -7.48 5.61
CA PHE A 189 4.77 -8.07 5.15
C PHE A 189 5.72 -7.01 4.58
N ALA A 190 7.01 -7.22 4.73
CA ALA A 190 8.05 -6.40 4.13
C ALA A 190 9.16 -7.30 3.56
N LEU A 191 9.61 -7.03 2.34
CA LEU A 191 10.76 -7.69 1.78
C LEU A 191 12.03 -7.26 2.54
N SER A 192 12.87 -8.23 2.85
CA SER A 192 14.22 -8.00 3.39
C SER A 192 15.18 -7.46 2.31
N ASP A 193 16.33 -6.94 2.74
CA ASP A 193 17.38 -6.48 1.81
C ASP A 193 17.88 -7.62 0.92
N GLU A 194 17.95 -8.86 1.43
CA GLU A 194 18.35 -10.04 0.65
C GLU A 194 17.29 -10.40 -0.39
N GLU A 195 16.02 -10.41 -0.04
CA GLU A 195 14.93 -10.68 -0.97
C GLU A 195 14.87 -9.60 -2.08
N TRP A 196 15.16 -8.34 -1.75
CA TRP A 196 15.29 -7.29 -2.75
C TRP A 196 16.47 -7.53 -3.71
N ASN A 197 17.63 -8.00 -3.22
CA ASN A 197 18.75 -8.38 -4.08
C ASN A 197 18.31 -9.46 -5.08
N GLN A 198 17.62 -10.49 -4.61
CA GLN A 198 17.12 -11.57 -5.45
C GLN A 198 16.12 -11.08 -6.51
N VAL A 199 15.19 -10.19 -6.13
CA VAL A 199 14.25 -9.54 -7.07
C VAL A 199 15.03 -8.78 -8.16
N LEU A 200 16.02 -7.99 -7.78
CA LEU A 200 16.81 -7.21 -8.73
C LEU A 200 17.71 -8.09 -9.60
N ASP A 201 18.18 -9.24 -9.10
CA ASP A 201 18.94 -10.20 -9.90
C ASP A 201 18.08 -10.86 -11.00
N VAL A 202 16.82 -11.19 -10.70
CA VAL A 202 15.86 -11.63 -11.72
C VAL A 202 15.66 -10.53 -12.77
N CYS A 203 15.53 -9.27 -12.35
CA CYS A 203 15.39 -8.15 -13.29
C CYS A 203 16.63 -7.99 -14.18
N ARG A 204 17.85 -8.03 -13.61
CA ARG A 204 19.12 -7.96 -14.35
C ARG A 204 19.30 -9.12 -15.34
N PHE A 205 18.82 -10.33 -14.95
CA PHE A 205 18.87 -11.50 -15.82
C PHE A 205 18.06 -11.29 -17.12
N HIS A 206 16.88 -10.71 -17.03
CA HIS A 206 16.02 -10.45 -18.19
C HIS A 206 16.47 -9.20 -18.97
N GLU A 207 16.96 -8.18 -18.28
CA GLU A 207 17.52 -6.98 -18.92
C GLU A 207 18.70 -7.35 -19.84
N LYS A 208 19.63 -8.18 -19.39
CA LYS A 208 20.75 -8.72 -20.23
C LYS A 208 20.29 -9.48 -21.47
N ARG A 209 19.01 -9.85 -21.56
CA ARG A 209 18.36 -10.48 -22.71
C ARG A 209 17.55 -9.50 -23.56
N GLY A 210 17.76 -8.20 -23.33
CA GLY A 210 17.12 -7.12 -24.09
C GLY A 210 15.70 -6.81 -23.65
N LYS A 211 15.22 -7.33 -22.49
CA LYS A 211 13.91 -7.01 -21.96
C LYS A 211 13.95 -5.71 -21.14
N ARG A 212 12.85 -4.99 -21.10
CA ARG A 212 12.68 -3.75 -20.35
C ARG A 212 11.78 -3.98 -19.14
N LEU A 213 12.23 -3.53 -17.97
CA LEU A 213 11.51 -3.71 -16.71
C LEU A 213 11.22 -2.35 -16.06
N SER A 214 10.00 -2.18 -15.62
CA SER A 214 9.59 -1.07 -14.77
C SER A 214 9.16 -1.63 -13.42
N LEU A 215 9.89 -1.28 -12.36
CA LEU A 215 9.59 -1.68 -10.98
C LEU A 215 8.86 -0.52 -10.30
N LEU A 216 7.61 -0.72 -9.92
CA LEU A 216 6.85 0.20 -9.10
C LEU A 216 6.79 -0.32 -7.67
N VAL A 217 7.47 0.35 -6.77
CA VAL A 217 7.42 0.07 -5.33
C VAL A 217 6.38 0.99 -4.69
N ASP A 218 5.27 0.42 -4.24
CA ASP A 218 4.24 1.17 -3.51
C ASP A 218 4.64 1.27 -2.03
N ILE A 219 5.13 2.46 -1.64
CA ILE A 219 5.66 2.76 -0.31
C ILE A 219 4.66 3.53 0.57
N ALA A 220 3.36 3.40 0.32
CA ALA A 220 2.33 4.20 1.01
C ALA A 220 2.36 4.05 2.54
N TYR A 221 2.88 2.95 3.08
CA TYR A 221 2.93 2.65 4.52
C TYR A 221 4.31 2.77 5.15
N ILE A 222 5.32 3.22 4.40
CA ILE A 222 6.73 3.23 4.84
C ILE A 222 6.97 3.98 6.15
N ALA A 223 6.18 5.03 6.43
CA ALA A 223 6.29 5.80 7.67
C ALA A 223 5.94 5.00 8.94
N TYR A 224 5.29 3.83 8.80
CA TYR A 224 4.83 2.97 9.89
C TYR A 224 5.35 1.53 9.78
N ALA A 225 6.33 1.31 8.93
CA ALA A 225 6.90 -0.02 8.71
C ALA A 225 7.99 -0.41 9.73
N GLY A 226 8.52 0.55 10.47
CA GLY A 226 9.58 0.33 11.47
C GLY A 226 10.49 1.55 11.64
N GLU A 227 11.73 1.32 12.05
CA GLU A 227 12.74 2.38 12.23
C GLU A 227 13.03 3.06 10.87
N LYS A 228 13.05 4.38 10.87
CA LYS A 228 12.97 5.28 9.70
C LYS A 228 13.98 4.94 8.60
N ASN A 229 15.26 4.84 8.90
CA ASN A 229 16.29 4.58 7.91
C ASN A 229 16.46 3.06 7.64
N LYS A 230 16.24 2.23 8.66
CA LYS A 230 16.32 0.78 8.51
C LYS A 230 15.30 0.24 7.50
N VAL A 231 14.06 0.74 7.54
CA VAL A 231 13.02 0.31 6.58
C VAL A 231 13.22 0.85 5.17
N ARG A 232 14.19 1.75 4.97
CA ARG A 232 14.57 2.33 3.69
C ARG A 232 15.89 1.81 3.14
N SER A 233 16.66 1.01 3.91
CA SER A 233 17.99 0.52 3.49
C SER A 233 17.98 -0.14 2.12
N PHE A 234 16.94 -0.92 1.83
CA PHE A 234 16.77 -1.59 0.55
C PHE A 234 16.79 -0.64 -0.66
N MET A 235 16.40 0.63 -0.48
CA MET A 235 16.33 1.61 -1.57
C MET A 235 17.70 1.90 -2.18
N GLN A 236 18.78 1.76 -1.41
CA GLN A 236 20.15 1.93 -1.92
C GLN A 236 20.52 0.90 -3.00
N GLN A 237 19.86 -0.26 -3.02
CA GLN A 237 20.08 -1.31 -4.03
C GLN A 237 19.59 -0.91 -5.42
N PHE A 238 18.75 0.10 -5.52
CA PHE A 238 18.29 0.67 -6.78
C PHE A 238 19.31 1.65 -7.40
N SER A 239 20.47 1.82 -6.77
CA SER A 239 21.54 2.69 -7.25
C SER A 239 22.13 2.17 -8.57
N ASN A 240 22.23 3.06 -9.57
CA ASN A 240 22.92 2.79 -10.82
C ASN A 240 22.49 1.49 -11.53
N LEU A 241 21.22 1.11 -11.43
CA LEU A 241 20.69 -0.02 -12.20
C LEU A 241 20.83 0.23 -13.70
N PRO A 242 20.94 -0.84 -14.54
CA PRO A 242 20.92 -0.68 -16.00
C PRO A 242 19.73 0.18 -16.46
N ALA A 243 19.91 1.01 -17.50
CA ALA A 243 18.89 1.97 -17.93
C ALA A 243 17.54 1.35 -18.33
N HIS A 244 17.55 0.06 -18.73
CA HIS A 244 16.33 -0.69 -19.04
C HIS A 244 15.64 -1.31 -17.83
N ILE A 245 16.15 -1.08 -16.61
CA ILE A 245 15.48 -1.35 -15.35
C ILE A 245 15.09 0.01 -14.73
N PHE A 246 13.89 0.46 -15.00
CA PHE A 246 13.39 1.73 -14.48
C PHE A 246 12.68 1.53 -13.14
N SER A 247 13.11 2.26 -12.12
CA SER A 247 12.56 2.16 -10.77
C SER A 247 11.65 3.33 -10.46
N MET A 248 10.46 3.04 -9.96
CA MET A 248 9.47 4.03 -9.55
C MET A 248 9.00 3.75 -8.13
N PHE A 249 8.70 4.82 -7.38
CA PHE A 249 8.20 4.74 -6.01
C PHE A 249 6.89 5.54 -5.91
N ALA A 250 5.81 4.87 -5.51
CA ALA A 250 4.53 5.50 -5.28
C ALA A 250 4.47 6.04 -3.85
N PHE A 251 4.71 7.34 -3.69
CA PHE A 251 4.64 8.05 -2.43
C PHE A 251 3.22 8.55 -2.16
N SER A 252 2.78 8.49 -0.91
CA SER A 252 1.45 8.96 -0.49
C SER A 252 1.49 9.70 0.85
N MET A 253 0.89 10.88 0.90
CA MET A 253 0.68 11.62 2.14
C MET A 253 -0.52 11.09 2.95
N SER A 254 -1.31 10.18 2.39
CA SER A 254 -2.53 9.66 3.05
C SER A 254 -2.24 9.04 4.41
N LYS A 255 -1.13 8.29 4.54
CA LYS A 255 -0.77 7.58 5.78
C LYS A 255 0.24 8.36 6.60
N GLY A 256 1.42 8.61 6.04
CA GLY A 256 2.52 9.27 6.73
C GLY A 256 2.22 10.70 7.21
N TYR A 257 1.22 11.37 6.63
CA TYR A 257 0.73 12.69 7.06
C TYR A 257 -0.71 12.67 7.55
N THR A 258 -1.34 11.50 7.67
CA THR A 258 -2.77 11.35 8.04
C THR A 258 -3.75 12.16 7.17
N LEU A 259 -3.35 12.54 5.95
CA LEU A 259 -4.13 13.36 5.02
C LEU A 259 -4.93 12.50 4.02
N TYR A 260 -5.71 11.55 4.52
CA TYR A 260 -6.43 10.55 3.71
C TYR A 260 -7.32 11.16 2.62
N GLY A 261 -8.04 12.23 2.95
CA GLY A 261 -9.00 12.90 2.07
C GLY A 261 -8.38 13.94 1.15
N GLN A 262 -7.13 14.38 1.36
CA GLN A 262 -6.52 15.46 0.59
C GLN A 262 -5.99 15.03 -0.77
N ARG A 263 -5.89 13.74 -1.02
CA ARG A 263 -5.47 13.16 -2.29
C ARG A 263 -4.13 13.70 -2.79
N ALA A 264 -3.13 13.74 -1.91
CA ALA A 264 -1.77 14.17 -2.22
C ALA A 264 -0.79 13.00 -2.20
N GLY A 265 0.05 12.93 -3.21
CA GLY A 265 1.10 11.92 -3.39
C GLY A 265 2.03 12.30 -4.51
N ALA A 266 2.99 11.44 -4.80
CA ALA A 266 3.91 11.60 -5.92
C ALA A 266 4.29 10.24 -6.50
N LEU A 267 4.51 10.19 -7.81
CA LEU A 267 5.29 9.14 -8.45
C LEU A 267 6.73 9.65 -8.57
N ILE A 268 7.67 8.92 -8.00
CA ILE A 268 9.09 9.24 -8.01
C ILE A 268 9.79 8.26 -8.94
N GLY A 269 10.53 8.75 -9.94
CA GLY A 269 11.34 7.94 -10.84
C GLY A 269 12.81 8.02 -10.46
N VAL A 270 13.52 6.89 -10.58
CA VAL A 270 14.98 6.81 -10.38
C VAL A 270 15.61 6.00 -11.52
N SER A 271 16.67 6.53 -12.14
CA SER A 271 17.39 5.85 -13.21
C SER A 271 18.87 6.27 -13.24
N SER A 272 19.74 5.41 -13.75
CA SER A 272 21.12 5.76 -14.12
C SER A 272 21.21 6.64 -15.36
N SER A 273 20.13 6.73 -16.16
CA SER A 273 20.06 7.53 -17.39
C SER A 273 19.25 8.80 -17.18
N LYS A 274 19.88 9.96 -17.44
CA LYS A 274 19.18 11.23 -17.42
C LYS A 274 18.05 11.28 -18.45
N ALA A 275 18.25 10.72 -19.64
CA ALA A 275 17.23 10.72 -20.69
C ALA A 275 15.95 9.97 -20.27
N VAL A 276 16.07 8.88 -19.48
CA VAL A 276 14.91 8.16 -18.92
C VAL A 276 14.16 9.03 -17.91
N ILE A 277 14.86 9.83 -17.10
CA ILE A 277 14.21 10.73 -16.14
C ILE A 277 13.58 11.93 -16.83
N ASP A 278 14.19 12.47 -17.89
CA ASP A 278 13.59 13.54 -18.69
C ASP A 278 12.29 13.05 -19.38
N GLU A 279 12.30 11.85 -19.98
CA GLU A 279 11.10 11.20 -20.53
C GLU A 279 10.03 10.95 -19.46
N PHE A 280 10.43 10.44 -18.28
CA PHE A 280 9.52 10.26 -17.14
C PHE A 280 8.82 11.56 -16.74
N ALA A 281 9.55 12.67 -16.67
CA ALA A 281 8.98 13.98 -16.34
C ALA A 281 8.00 14.46 -17.42
N ASP A 282 8.32 14.31 -18.70
CA ASP A 282 7.46 14.70 -19.81
C ASP A 282 6.17 13.87 -19.85
N LEU A 283 6.27 12.54 -19.75
CA LEU A 283 5.13 11.63 -19.68
C LEU A 283 4.29 11.89 -18.42
N GLY A 284 4.94 12.10 -17.28
CA GLY A 284 4.26 12.44 -16.04
C GLY A 284 3.48 13.75 -16.13
N LYS A 285 4.06 14.79 -16.75
CA LYS A 285 3.41 16.07 -17.01
C LYS A 285 2.18 15.91 -17.93
N TYR A 286 2.33 15.12 -19.00
CA TYR A 286 1.23 14.82 -19.91
C TYR A 286 0.09 14.10 -19.19
N SER A 287 0.40 13.03 -18.46
CA SER A 287 -0.61 12.23 -17.74
C SER A 287 -1.31 13.02 -16.65
N ALA A 288 -0.57 13.81 -15.85
CA ALA A 288 -1.15 14.67 -14.83
C ALA A 288 -2.10 15.71 -15.46
N ARG A 289 -1.67 16.36 -16.56
CA ARG A 289 -2.47 17.38 -17.24
C ARG A 289 -3.76 16.82 -17.82
N THR A 290 -3.74 15.62 -18.35
CA THR A 290 -4.89 14.99 -19.00
C THR A 290 -5.84 14.30 -18.02
N ALA A 291 -5.32 13.72 -16.91
CA ALA A 291 -6.13 12.98 -15.96
C ALA A 291 -6.83 13.90 -14.92
N TRP A 292 -6.11 14.87 -14.35
CA TRP A 292 -6.63 15.74 -13.28
C TRP A 292 -6.21 17.21 -13.35
N SER A 293 -5.49 17.59 -14.40
CA SER A 293 -4.97 18.96 -14.64
C SER A 293 -3.86 19.39 -13.68
N ASN A 294 -4.09 19.34 -12.40
CA ASN A 294 -3.16 19.50 -11.28
C ASN A 294 -3.82 18.97 -10.00
N VAL A 295 -3.04 18.82 -8.94
CA VAL A 295 -3.51 18.26 -7.66
C VAL A 295 -3.38 19.27 -6.53
N ASN A 296 -3.76 18.88 -5.33
CA ASN A 296 -3.91 19.71 -4.14
C ASN A 296 -2.64 20.50 -3.77
N ARG A 297 -2.63 21.79 -4.08
CA ARG A 297 -1.50 22.70 -3.81
C ARG A 297 -1.27 22.87 -2.30
N ALA A 298 -2.33 23.01 -1.50
CA ALA A 298 -2.19 23.22 -0.06
C ALA A 298 -1.45 22.04 0.63
N ALA A 299 -1.72 20.80 0.20
CA ALA A 299 -0.99 19.65 0.70
C ALA A 299 0.48 19.64 0.23
N MET A 300 0.77 20.15 -0.97
CA MET A 300 2.15 20.32 -1.42
C MET A 300 2.90 21.37 -0.59
N THR A 301 2.27 22.53 -0.32
CA THR A 301 2.85 23.58 0.51
C THR A 301 3.11 23.06 1.93
N LEU A 302 2.16 22.32 2.53
CA LEU A 302 2.35 21.71 3.84
C LEU A 302 3.60 20.82 3.91
N LEU A 303 3.81 19.92 2.93
CA LEU A 303 5.01 19.08 2.91
C LEU A 303 6.27 19.94 2.80
N THR A 304 6.25 20.94 1.93
CA THR A 304 7.39 21.86 1.73
C THR A 304 7.73 22.63 3.02
N GLU A 305 6.73 23.17 3.71
CA GLU A 305 6.90 23.89 4.99
C GLU A 305 7.52 22.99 6.05
N ILE A 306 6.97 21.78 6.25
CA ILE A 306 7.47 20.83 7.23
C ILE A 306 8.90 20.38 6.88
N ARG A 307 9.19 20.09 5.62
CA ARG A 307 10.52 19.63 5.20
C ARG A 307 11.56 20.77 5.22
N GLY A 308 11.14 22.01 5.02
CA GLY A 308 11.99 23.19 5.06
C GLY A 308 12.38 23.66 6.46
N ASP A 309 11.69 23.18 7.50
CA ASP A 309 11.95 23.55 8.90
C ASP A 309 12.33 22.30 9.72
N GLN A 310 13.56 22.27 10.23
CA GLN A 310 14.08 21.13 11.01
C GLN A 310 13.28 20.87 12.29
N SER A 311 12.73 21.92 12.93
CA SER A 311 11.91 21.77 14.14
C SER A 311 10.57 21.12 13.81
N LEU A 312 9.92 21.53 12.73
CA LEU A 312 8.66 20.91 12.26
C LEU A 312 8.89 19.47 11.81
N LYS A 313 9.99 19.19 11.10
CA LYS A 313 10.38 17.84 10.72
C LYS A 313 10.58 16.95 11.95
N ALA A 314 11.31 17.44 12.95
CA ALA A 314 11.55 16.69 14.18
C ALA A 314 10.25 16.40 14.96
N ARG A 315 9.30 17.37 14.99
CA ARG A 315 7.97 17.17 15.59
C ARG A 315 7.18 16.11 14.83
N LEU A 316 7.16 16.18 13.50
CA LEU A 316 6.50 15.18 12.67
C LEU A 316 7.04 13.78 12.91
N ASP A 317 8.37 13.64 12.95
CA ASP A 317 9.04 12.36 13.20
C ASP A 317 8.68 11.81 14.60
N ALA A 318 8.64 12.65 15.62
CA ALA A 318 8.25 12.26 16.98
C ALA A 318 6.78 11.82 17.07
N GLU A 319 5.87 12.55 16.43
CA GLU A 319 4.44 12.21 16.39
C GLU A 319 4.18 10.90 15.62
N ARG A 320 4.88 10.69 14.48
CA ARG A 320 4.83 9.44 13.72
C ARG A 320 5.38 8.25 14.52
N LEU A 321 6.47 8.45 15.24
CA LEU A 321 7.04 7.41 16.09
C LEU A 321 6.04 6.98 17.18
N ALA A 322 5.36 7.92 17.81
CA ALA A 322 4.32 7.61 18.80
C ALA A 322 3.15 6.78 18.19
N PHE A 323 2.76 7.06 16.95
CA PHE A 323 1.76 6.27 16.24
C PHE A 323 2.30 4.88 15.84
N ALA A 324 3.55 4.83 15.35
CA ALA A 324 4.21 3.57 14.99
C ALA A 324 4.36 2.64 16.19
N ASP A 325 4.74 3.17 17.36
CA ASP A 325 4.86 2.40 18.61
C ASP A 325 3.52 1.79 19.03
N LYS A 326 2.42 2.54 18.89
CA LYS A 326 1.08 1.99 19.16
C LYS A 326 0.69 0.89 18.18
N LEU A 327 0.95 1.09 16.89
CA LEU A 327 0.72 0.06 15.87
C LEU A 327 1.54 -1.20 16.15
N HIS A 328 2.80 -1.01 16.50
CA HIS A 328 3.67 -2.13 16.85
C HIS A 328 3.15 -2.92 18.06
N ARG A 329 2.72 -2.24 19.14
CA ARG A 329 2.10 -2.92 20.29
C ARG A 329 0.83 -3.67 19.92
N ARG A 330 -0.07 -3.06 19.12
CA ARG A 330 -1.29 -3.74 18.62
C ARG A 330 -0.96 -4.99 17.81
N GLY A 331 0.00 -4.88 16.89
CA GLY A 331 0.49 -6.02 16.10
C GLY A 331 1.12 -7.11 16.96
N ALA A 332 1.98 -6.74 17.92
CA ALA A 332 2.66 -7.68 18.83
C ALA A 332 1.65 -8.46 19.71
N ILE A 333 0.61 -7.80 20.24
CA ILE A 333 -0.46 -8.48 20.99
C ILE A 333 -1.12 -9.54 20.12
N PHE A 334 -1.50 -9.18 18.90
CA PHE A 334 -2.17 -10.12 17.98
C PHE A 334 -1.28 -11.32 17.62
N VAL A 335 -0.04 -11.06 17.20
CA VAL A 335 0.92 -12.10 16.78
C VAL A 335 1.23 -13.07 17.92
N GLU A 336 1.45 -12.55 19.13
CA GLU A 336 1.72 -13.39 20.29
C GLU A 336 0.51 -14.25 20.69
N GLU A 337 -0.70 -13.68 20.66
CA GLU A 337 -1.91 -14.47 20.90
C GLU A 337 -2.17 -15.49 19.80
N ALA A 338 -1.97 -15.14 18.53
CA ALA A 338 -2.12 -16.04 17.39
C ALA A 338 -1.19 -17.26 17.54
N ARG A 339 0.09 -17.01 17.92
CA ARG A 339 1.05 -18.08 18.20
C ARG A 339 0.57 -19.01 19.33
N ARG A 340 0.01 -18.44 20.41
CA ARG A 340 -0.47 -19.25 21.57
C ARG A 340 -1.70 -20.08 21.23
N CYS A 341 -2.62 -19.56 20.43
CA CYS A 341 -3.85 -20.28 20.08
C CYS A 341 -3.75 -21.07 18.77
N GLY A 342 -2.60 -21.04 18.08
CA GLY A 342 -2.37 -21.75 16.83
C GLY A 342 -3.10 -21.13 15.63
N LEU A 343 -3.46 -19.84 15.67
CA LEU A 343 -4.02 -19.12 14.51
C LEU A 343 -2.92 -18.83 13.51
N GLN A 344 -3.06 -19.32 12.29
CA GLN A 344 -2.17 -18.99 11.19
C GLN A 344 -2.42 -17.57 10.70
N HIS A 345 -1.35 -16.82 10.41
CA HIS A 345 -1.42 -15.51 9.78
C HIS A 345 -0.24 -15.32 8.82
N VAL A 346 -0.39 -14.44 7.84
CA VAL A 346 0.71 -14.03 6.98
C VAL A 346 1.78 -13.32 7.83
N PRO A 347 3.09 -13.55 7.61
CA PRO A 347 4.14 -12.88 8.39
C PRO A 347 3.93 -11.36 8.43
N TYR A 348 3.93 -10.80 9.65
CA TYR A 348 3.70 -9.39 9.94
C TYR A 348 4.96 -8.75 10.49
N GLN A 349 5.50 -7.73 9.81
CA GLN A 349 6.66 -6.96 10.26
C GLN A 349 6.27 -5.54 10.69
N GLY A 350 5.15 -5.00 10.20
CA GLY A 350 4.73 -3.65 10.55
C GLY A 350 3.54 -3.14 9.74
N GLY A 351 3.14 -1.89 10.00
CA GLY A 351 2.08 -1.24 9.26
C GLY A 351 0.67 -1.46 9.81
N PHE A 352 -0.31 -1.28 8.95
CA PHE A 352 -1.71 -1.10 9.33
C PHE A 352 -2.53 -2.39 9.38
N PHE A 353 -2.03 -3.49 8.79
CA PHE A 353 -2.84 -4.67 8.50
C PHE A 353 -2.16 -5.96 8.90
N ILE A 354 -2.98 -6.93 9.33
CA ILE A 354 -2.61 -8.33 9.46
C ILE A 354 -3.63 -9.14 8.66
N SER A 355 -3.20 -10.24 8.04
CA SER A 355 -4.10 -11.13 7.29
C SER A 355 -4.04 -12.57 7.78
N VAL A 356 -5.22 -13.17 7.87
CA VAL A 356 -5.44 -14.59 8.19
C VAL A 356 -5.75 -15.31 6.88
N PRO A 357 -4.89 -16.26 6.44
CA PRO A 357 -5.12 -17.01 5.21
C PRO A 357 -6.30 -17.97 5.37
N THR A 358 -7.18 -18.03 4.37
CA THR A 358 -8.29 -18.98 4.28
C THR A 358 -8.91 -18.92 2.89
N ASP A 359 -9.38 -20.04 2.37
CA ASP A 359 -10.20 -20.15 1.17
C ASP A 359 -11.69 -19.82 1.42
N GLN A 360 -12.10 -19.66 2.69
CA GLN A 360 -13.46 -19.37 3.13
C GLN A 360 -13.62 -17.94 3.66
N SER A 361 -12.94 -16.96 3.06
CA SER A 361 -12.85 -15.60 3.58
C SER A 361 -14.23 -14.94 3.83
N THR A 362 -15.19 -15.16 2.94
CA THR A 362 -16.56 -14.62 3.09
C THR A 362 -17.30 -15.27 4.27
N ALA A 363 -17.23 -16.59 4.40
CA ALA A 363 -17.87 -17.31 5.50
C ALA A 363 -17.21 -16.94 6.84
N LEU A 364 -15.88 -16.81 6.87
CA LEU A 364 -15.17 -16.38 8.07
C LEU A 364 -15.59 -14.95 8.48
N CYS A 365 -15.69 -14.02 7.54
CA CYS A 365 -16.17 -12.68 7.86
C CYS A 365 -17.62 -12.68 8.39
N GLN A 366 -18.50 -13.55 7.88
CA GLN A 366 -19.87 -13.70 8.40
C GLN A 366 -19.86 -14.23 9.83
N ALA A 367 -19.11 -15.29 10.12
CA ALA A 367 -18.98 -15.84 11.47
C ALA A 367 -18.38 -14.80 12.45
N LEU A 368 -17.40 -14.01 12.02
CA LEU A 368 -16.84 -12.94 12.83
C LEU A 368 -17.84 -11.82 13.12
N GLN A 369 -18.76 -11.51 12.19
CA GLN A 369 -19.81 -10.50 12.42
C GLN A 369 -20.81 -10.94 13.52
N GLU A 370 -21.09 -12.23 13.66
CA GLU A 370 -21.89 -12.75 14.75
C GLU A 370 -21.25 -12.48 16.12
N ASP A 371 -19.92 -12.43 16.16
CA ASP A 371 -19.11 -12.04 17.33
C ASP A 371 -18.71 -10.55 17.32
N LEU A 372 -19.41 -9.71 16.57
CA LEU A 372 -19.22 -8.25 16.45
C LEU A 372 -17.81 -7.83 16.00
N ILE A 373 -17.12 -8.67 15.21
CA ILE A 373 -15.84 -8.39 14.58
C ILE A 373 -16.08 -8.15 13.08
N PHE A 374 -15.71 -6.99 12.57
CA PHE A 374 -15.91 -6.59 11.18
C PHE A 374 -14.57 -6.48 10.48
N ALA A 375 -14.27 -7.46 9.63
CA ALA A 375 -13.05 -7.58 8.85
C ALA A 375 -13.35 -7.56 7.34
N VAL A 376 -12.32 -7.59 6.50
CA VAL A 376 -12.45 -7.49 5.04
C VAL A 376 -12.12 -8.82 4.39
N PRO A 377 -13.06 -9.46 3.67
CA PRO A 377 -12.75 -10.66 2.90
C PRO A 377 -11.93 -10.31 1.66
N LEU A 378 -10.90 -11.11 1.41
CA LEU A 378 -10.03 -11.06 0.24
C LEU A 378 -10.01 -12.42 -0.45
N ALA A 379 -9.43 -12.51 -1.64
CA ALA A 379 -9.29 -13.77 -2.36
C ALA A 379 -8.46 -14.80 -1.58
N GLU A 380 -7.41 -14.35 -0.92
CA GLU A 380 -6.44 -15.19 -0.21
C GLU A 380 -6.77 -15.38 1.29
N GLY A 381 -7.76 -14.67 1.82
CA GLY A 381 -8.09 -14.73 3.25
C GLY A 381 -8.83 -13.52 3.78
N VAL A 382 -8.62 -13.20 5.06
CA VAL A 382 -9.30 -12.10 5.76
C VAL A 382 -8.27 -11.06 6.23
N ARG A 383 -8.49 -9.79 5.88
CA ARG A 383 -7.69 -8.66 6.32
C ARG A 383 -8.25 -8.01 7.57
N LEU A 384 -7.40 -7.76 8.54
CA LEU A 384 -7.66 -7.02 9.77
C LEU A 384 -6.92 -5.69 9.75
N GLY A 385 -7.63 -4.57 9.83
CA GLY A 385 -7.06 -3.22 9.98
C GLY A 385 -6.76 -2.92 11.44
N ILE A 386 -5.61 -3.36 11.94
CA ILE A 386 -5.20 -3.15 13.34
C ILE A 386 -4.97 -1.67 13.67
N CYS A 387 -4.81 -0.85 12.65
CA CYS A 387 -4.65 0.60 12.80
C CYS A 387 -5.90 1.30 13.35
N SER A 388 -7.07 0.69 13.22
CA SER A 388 -8.35 1.26 13.67
C SER A 388 -8.90 0.62 14.95
N ILE A 389 -8.21 -0.37 15.52
CA ILE A 389 -8.66 -1.11 16.71
C ILE A 389 -7.95 -0.55 17.95
N ALA A 390 -8.70 -0.21 19.02
CA ALA A 390 -8.12 0.18 20.30
C ALA A 390 -7.24 -0.95 20.88
N GLU A 391 -6.12 -0.60 21.52
CA GLU A 391 -5.19 -1.59 22.08
C GLU A 391 -5.87 -2.55 23.05
N SER A 392 -6.85 -2.06 23.85
CA SER A 392 -7.64 -2.88 24.77
C SER A 392 -8.45 -3.98 24.08
N LYS A 393 -8.90 -3.74 22.83
CA LYS A 393 -9.69 -4.71 22.03
C LYS A 393 -8.82 -5.69 21.23
N MET A 394 -7.51 -5.45 21.17
CA MET A 394 -6.57 -6.39 20.56
C MET A 394 -6.44 -7.67 21.39
N LYS A 395 -6.57 -7.55 22.73
CA LYS A 395 -6.50 -8.70 23.64
C LYS A 395 -7.67 -9.64 23.43
N GLY A 396 -7.38 -10.93 23.23
CA GLY A 396 -8.35 -11.98 22.96
C GLY A 396 -8.85 -12.04 21.51
N LEU A 397 -8.46 -11.07 20.65
CA LEU A 397 -8.96 -11.01 19.28
C LEU A 397 -8.52 -12.21 18.44
N ALA A 398 -7.24 -12.62 18.53
CA ALA A 398 -6.74 -13.77 17.78
C ALA A 398 -7.43 -15.07 18.22
N GLY A 399 -7.70 -15.23 19.51
CA GLY A 399 -8.43 -16.40 20.02
C GLY A 399 -9.88 -16.47 19.54
N ARG A 400 -10.57 -15.31 19.44
CA ARG A 400 -11.92 -15.21 18.88
C ARG A 400 -11.94 -15.58 17.39
N ILE A 401 -10.95 -15.12 16.63
CA ILE A 401 -10.81 -15.45 15.21
C ILE A 401 -10.50 -16.94 15.04
N LYS A 402 -9.59 -17.50 15.85
CA LYS A 402 -9.27 -18.94 15.82
C LYS A 402 -10.52 -19.80 16.06
N LYS A 403 -11.34 -19.43 17.03
CA LYS A 403 -12.61 -20.14 17.30
C LYS A 403 -13.55 -20.12 16.09
N ALA A 404 -13.63 -19.01 15.37
CA ALA A 404 -14.43 -18.90 14.14
C ALA A 404 -13.87 -19.77 13.01
N VAL A 405 -12.54 -19.81 12.84
CA VAL A 405 -11.86 -20.67 11.86
C VAL A 405 -12.14 -22.13 12.18
N ASP A 406 -11.92 -22.58 13.42
CA ASP A 406 -12.16 -23.96 13.84
C ASP A 406 -13.62 -24.40 13.65
N GLY A 407 -14.56 -23.46 13.91
CA GLY A 407 -15.99 -23.72 13.70
C GLY A 407 -16.32 -24.02 12.23
N LEU A 408 -15.71 -23.31 11.29
CA LEU A 408 -15.90 -23.54 9.85
C LEU A 408 -15.25 -24.85 9.38
N GLU A 409 -14.05 -25.16 9.85
CA GLU A 409 -13.37 -26.44 9.53
C GLU A 409 -14.16 -27.65 10.07
N GLY A 410 -14.71 -27.56 11.27
CA GLY A 410 -15.55 -28.59 11.86
C GLY A 410 -16.84 -28.86 11.07
N MET A 411 -17.49 -27.81 10.54
CA MET A 411 -18.68 -27.95 9.70
C MET A 411 -18.37 -28.66 8.37
N ASN A 412 -17.24 -28.34 7.74
CA ASN A 412 -16.83 -28.99 6.49
C ASN A 412 -16.52 -30.48 6.66
N ASN A 413 -15.85 -30.86 7.74
CA ASN A 413 -15.55 -32.26 8.04
C ASN A 413 -16.82 -33.07 8.26
N LEU A 414 -17.86 -32.52 8.90
CA LEU A 414 -19.15 -33.15 9.08
C LEU A 414 -19.93 -33.30 7.76
N SER A 415 -19.82 -32.30 6.85
CA SER A 415 -20.49 -32.34 5.54
C SER A 415 -19.84 -33.33 4.57
N MET A 416 -18.55 -33.62 4.69
CA MET A 416 -17.85 -34.62 3.90
C MET A 416 -18.05 -36.04 4.45
N ALA A 417 -18.20 -36.21 5.75
CA ALA A 417 -18.44 -37.48 6.38
C ALA A 417 -19.91 -37.99 6.19
N GLY A 418 -20.82 -37.12 5.77
CA GLY A 418 -22.23 -37.42 5.52
C GLY A 418 -22.59 -37.73 4.05
N LYS A 419 -21.59 -37.73 3.16
CA LYS A 419 -21.70 -38.16 1.75
C LYS A 419 -21.00 -39.50 1.54
#